data_db0905567c64d70492752b892edc9268
#
_entry.id   db0905567c64d70492752b892edc9268
#
_cell.length_a   1.000
_cell.length_b   1.000
_cell.length_c   1.000
_cell.angle_alpha   90.00
_cell.angle_beta   90.00
_cell.angle_gamma   90.00
#
_symmetry.space_group_name_H-M   'P 1'
#
loop_
_entity.id
_entity.type
_entity.pdbx_description
1 polymer ?
#
loop_
_entity_poly.entity_id
_entity_poly.type
_entity_poly.pdbx_seq_one_letter_code
_entity_poly.pdbx_strand_id
1 'polypeptide(L)'
;VGKNKNVLEVEVDMEEGEVSEIGVGVLDAESAKQLADFLHEELESCETERAGRARKWKKWRRQREGIPEKETQDYPFANSANTSVPLASMLTQNMYAYIKATFQVRDPLLAITTYREEDSKEIERAKVLEKYLDLIAESPFDMNLREKLPEIVYEGSSMGTEFVKVPWTSDRWVFKTTDDDGNMTEVSSYLHDGPEWVPISLDDLFYRENVTDLQRAAWVSHRVTLSEPELHNRNID
;
A
#
# COMPACT_ATOMS: atom_id res chain seq x y z
N VAL A 1 -14.39 -3.10 38.90
CA VAL A 1 -15.64 -3.08 38.10
C VAL A 1 -15.68 -1.73 37.40
N GLY A 2 -14.98 -1.62 36.27
CA GLY A 2 -14.96 -0.42 35.44
C GLY A 2 -16.01 -0.55 34.34
N LYS A 3 -16.98 0.35 34.32
CA LYS A 3 -18.02 0.43 33.28
C LYS A 3 -17.37 0.92 31.98
N ASN A 4 -17.27 0.04 31.00
CA ASN A 4 -17.08 0.43 29.60
C ASN A 4 -18.32 1.21 29.15
N LYS A 5 -18.19 2.52 29.01
CA LYS A 5 -19.10 3.37 28.27
C LYS A 5 -18.32 3.80 27.01
N ASN A 6 -18.74 3.32 25.91
CA ASN A 6 -18.72 3.91 24.56
C ASN A 6 -18.70 2.78 23.53
N VAL A 7 -19.82 2.04 23.49
CA VAL A 7 -20.19 1.30 22.30
C VAL A 7 -21.22 2.18 21.59
N LEU A 8 -20.84 2.78 20.48
CA LEU A 8 -21.79 3.35 19.54
C LEU A 8 -22.46 2.16 18.84
N GLU A 9 -23.62 1.76 19.34
CA GLU A 9 -24.53 0.88 18.62
C GLU A 9 -25.17 1.69 17.50
N VAL A 10 -24.74 1.45 16.27
CA VAL A 10 -25.45 1.90 15.07
C VAL A 10 -26.46 0.78 14.75
N GLU A 11 -27.69 0.94 15.17
CA GLU A 11 -28.81 0.11 14.68
C GLU A 11 -29.02 0.46 13.20
N VAL A 12 -28.67 -0.47 12.32
CA VAL A 12 -29.03 -0.42 10.90
C VAL A 12 -30.31 -1.24 10.75
N ASP A 13 -31.47 -0.57 10.71
CA ASP A 13 -32.72 -1.18 10.28
C ASP A 13 -32.62 -1.56 8.81
N MET A 14 -32.43 -2.84 8.54
CA MET A 14 -32.51 -3.40 7.20
C MET A 14 -33.94 -3.83 6.91
N GLU A 15 -34.75 -2.97 6.29
CA GLU A 15 -35.96 -3.41 5.59
C GLU A 15 -35.58 -4.10 4.29
N GLU A 16 -36.07 -5.33 4.12
CA GLU A 16 -35.91 -6.12 2.89
C GLU A 16 -36.62 -5.44 1.72
N GLY A 17 -35.89 -4.97 0.72
CA GLY A 17 -36.49 -4.76 -0.58
C GLY A 17 -36.00 -3.65 -1.50
N GLU A 18 -35.02 -2.83 -1.17
CA GLU A 18 -34.40 -1.94 -2.16
C GLU A 18 -32.89 -1.86 -1.96
N VAL A 19 -32.13 -2.19 -3.01
CA VAL A 19 -30.72 -1.83 -3.08
C VAL A 19 -30.69 -0.32 -3.32
N SER A 20 -30.96 0.46 -2.27
CA SER A 20 -30.69 1.88 -2.27
C SER A 20 -29.17 2.05 -2.29
N GLU A 21 -28.70 2.92 -3.18
CA GLU A 21 -27.36 3.49 -3.12
C GLU A 21 -27.02 3.72 -1.63
N ILE A 22 -25.91 3.14 -1.18
CA ILE A 22 -25.39 3.40 0.16
C ILE A 22 -25.02 4.89 0.14
N GLY A 23 -25.98 5.72 0.44
CA GLY A 23 -25.75 7.12 0.70
C GLY A 23 -24.76 7.17 1.87
N VAL A 24 -23.55 7.64 1.63
CA VAL A 24 -22.62 8.01 2.68
C VAL A 24 -23.38 9.02 3.53
N GLY A 25 -23.93 8.57 4.66
CA GLY A 25 -24.64 9.44 5.58
C GLY A 25 -23.69 10.56 5.96
N VAL A 26 -24.01 11.78 5.59
CA VAL A 26 -23.21 12.93 5.97
C VAL A 26 -23.31 13.02 7.50
N LEU A 27 -22.22 12.65 8.17
CA LEU A 27 -22.11 12.82 9.63
C LEU A 27 -22.35 14.30 9.95
N ASP A 28 -23.14 14.56 10.98
CA ASP A 28 -23.22 15.92 11.51
C ASP A 28 -21.87 16.39 12.04
N ALA A 29 -21.63 17.69 12.08
CA ALA A 29 -20.33 18.26 12.41
C ALA A 29 -19.82 17.83 13.81
N GLU A 30 -20.71 17.53 14.73
CA GLU A 30 -20.35 17.08 16.07
C GLU A 30 -19.93 15.60 16.10
N SER A 31 -20.64 14.73 15.41
CA SER A 31 -20.27 13.32 15.25
C SER A 31 -18.99 13.16 14.44
N ALA A 32 -18.78 13.97 13.40
CA ALA A 32 -17.54 13.99 12.65
C ALA A 32 -16.34 14.40 13.51
N LYS A 33 -16.51 15.39 14.39
CA LYS A 33 -15.49 15.81 15.34
C LYS A 33 -15.17 14.71 16.35
N GLN A 34 -16.19 14.09 16.95
CA GLN A 34 -16.02 13.00 17.91
C GLN A 34 -15.29 11.81 17.28
N LEU A 35 -15.59 11.48 16.02
CA LEU A 35 -14.89 10.44 15.28
C LEU A 35 -13.43 10.84 15.02
N ALA A 36 -13.18 12.08 14.64
CA ALA A 36 -11.82 12.57 14.41
C ALA A 36 -10.98 12.55 15.69
N ASP A 37 -11.53 12.98 16.81
CA ASP A 37 -10.87 12.95 18.12
C ASP A 37 -10.56 11.49 18.54
N PHE A 38 -11.53 10.58 18.37
CA PHE A 38 -11.32 9.16 18.63
C PHE A 38 -10.21 8.54 17.76
N LEU A 39 -10.22 8.83 16.46
CA LEU A 39 -9.18 8.33 15.55
C LEU A 39 -7.80 8.90 15.89
N HIS A 40 -7.75 10.14 16.33
CA HIS A 40 -6.50 10.77 16.76
C HIS A 40 -5.93 10.11 18.02
N GLU A 41 -6.73 9.86 19.04
CA GLU A 41 -6.34 9.13 20.25
C GLU A 41 -5.84 7.71 19.93
N GLU A 42 -6.55 7.00 19.05
CA GLU A 42 -6.15 5.66 18.61
C GLU A 42 -4.80 5.66 17.87
N LEU A 43 -4.55 6.66 17.02
CA LEU A 43 -3.27 6.82 16.32
C LEU A 43 -2.13 7.11 17.28
N GLU A 44 -2.31 8.00 18.26
CA GLU A 44 -1.30 8.31 19.29
C GLU A 44 -0.97 7.07 20.12
N SER A 45 -1.99 6.29 20.48
CA SER A 45 -1.82 5.01 21.18
C SER A 45 -0.95 4.05 20.36
N CYS A 46 -1.28 3.88 19.08
CA CYS A 46 -0.51 3.03 18.18
C CYS A 46 0.93 3.53 17.94
N GLU A 47 1.15 4.83 17.87
CA GLU A 47 2.51 5.40 17.78
C GLU A 47 3.33 5.05 19.02
N THR A 48 2.73 5.15 20.19
CA THR A 48 3.37 4.81 21.46
C THR A 48 3.71 3.33 21.54
N GLU A 49 2.78 2.46 21.22
CA GLU A 49 2.98 1.00 21.22
C GLU A 49 4.09 0.56 20.26
N ARG A 50 4.14 1.13 19.05
CA ARG A 50 5.15 0.75 18.06
C ARG A 50 6.50 1.44 18.21
N ALA A 51 6.65 2.42 19.12
CA ALA A 51 7.89 3.20 19.28
C ALA A 51 9.14 2.33 19.48
N GLY A 52 9.00 1.20 20.15
CA GLY A 52 10.06 0.21 20.32
C GLY A 52 10.49 -0.45 19.01
N ARG A 53 9.54 -0.81 18.15
CA ARG A 53 9.78 -1.41 16.83
C ARG A 53 10.34 -0.37 15.86
N ALA A 54 9.81 0.84 15.86
CA ALA A 54 10.27 1.94 15.01
C ALA A 54 11.77 2.26 15.24
N ARG A 55 12.22 2.23 16.51
CA ARG A 55 13.65 2.36 16.83
C ARG A 55 14.52 1.23 16.23
N LYS A 56 14.02 -0.01 16.23
CA LYS A 56 14.70 -1.15 15.60
C LYS A 56 14.76 -0.99 14.09
N TRP A 57 13.65 -0.60 13.43
CA TRP A 57 13.60 -0.35 11.99
C TRP A 57 14.59 0.75 11.58
N LYS A 58 14.64 1.85 12.31
CA LYS A 58 15.62 2.92 12.07
C LYS A 58 17.06 2.42 12.18
N LYS A 59 17.35 1.55 13.17
CA LYS A 59 18.66 0.94 13.31
C LYS A 59 18.98 0.01 12.12
N TRP A 60 18.04 -0.82 11.70
CA TRP A 60 18.23 -1.76 10.59
C TRP A 60 18.40 -1.03 9.25
N ARG A 61 17.67 0.06 9.00
CA ARG A 61 17.88 0.92 7.82
C ARG A 61 19.29 1.48 7.78
N ARG A 62 19.78 2.02 8.89
CA ARG A 62 21.16 2.51 8.98
C ARG A 62 22.20 1.41 8.71
N GLN A 63 21.98 0.22 9.23
CA GLN A 63 22.85 -0.93 8.97
C GLN A 63 22.84 -1.36 7.51
N ARG A 64 21.64 -1.34 6.87
CA ARG A 64 21.48 -1.61 5.43
C ARG A 64 22.16 -0.56 4.57
N GLU A 65 22.12 0.69 4.98
CA GLU A 65 22.80 1.80 4.30
C GLU A 65 24.30 1.83 4.54
N GLY A 66 24.80 0.94 5.41
CA GLY A 66 26.22 0.89 5.78
C GLY A 66 26.66 2.02 6.71
N ILE A 67 25.70 2.72 7.34
CA ILE A 67 25.95 3.82 8.25
C ILE A 67 26.26 3.27 9.63
N PRO A 68 27.45 3.53 10.22
CA PRO A 68 27.80 3.07 11.54
C PRO A 68 26.91 3.72 12.61
N GLU A 69 26.71 3.03 13.72
CA GLU A 69 25.88 3.53 14.83
C GLU A 69 26.48 4.79 15.47
N LYS A 70 27.83 4.85 15.52
CA LYS A 70 28.59 6.03 15.90
C LYS A 70 29.63 6.32 14.83
N GLU A 71 29.81 7.57 14.50
CA GLU A 71 30.80 8.02 13.50
C GLU A 71 32.23 7.89 14.03
N THR A 72 32.40 8.05 15.33
CA THR A 72 33.69 7.97 15.99
C THR A 72 33.69 6.94 17.12
N GLN A 73 34.86 6.42 17.47
CA GLN A 73 35.10 5.51 18.56
C GLN A 73 36.29 5.99 19.39
N ASP A 74 36.40 5.48 20.61
CA ASP A 74 37.46 5.89 21.52
C ASP A 74 38.72 4.95 21.48
N TYR A 75 38.67 3.90 20.68
CA TYR A 75 39.77 3.00 20.43
C TYR A 75 40.15 2.98 18.94
N PRO A 76 41.42 3.00 18.55
CA PRO A 76 42.65 2.99 19.41
C PRO A 76 42.97 4.34 20.07
N PHE A 77 42.32 5.42 19.69
CA PHE A 77 42.46 6.74 20.33
C PHE A 77 41.12 7.47 20.29
N ALA A 78 40.93 8.44 21.15
CA ALA A 78 39.70 9.22 21.24
C ALA A 78 39.35 9.89 19.91
N ASN A 79 38.08 9.80 19.51
CA ASN A 79 37.56 10.32 18.23
C ASN A 79 38.14 9.66 16.96
N SER A 80 38.71 8.45 17.08
CA SER A 80 39.11 7.69 15.90
C SER A 80 37.90 7.35 15.02
N ALA A 81 38.07 7.32 13.66
CA ALA A 81 37.02 6.95 12.76
C ALA A 81 36.50 5.53 13.02
N ASN A 82 35.18 5.38 13.13
CA ASN A 82 34.55 4.08 13.27
C ASN A 82 34.33 3.45 11.89
N THR A 83 35.32 2.71 11.41
CA THR A 83 35.25 2.03 10.11
C THR A 83 34.70 0.61 10.32
N SER A 84 33.50 0.37 9.84
CA SER A 84 32.87 -0.96 9.85
C SER A 84 32.66 -1.49 8.44
N VAL A 85 32.77 -2.82 8.29
CA VAL A 85 32.42 -3.45 7.00
C VAL A 85 30.90 -3.54 6.90
N PRO A 86 30.27 -2.98 5.87
CA PRO A 86 28.80 -2.92 5.74
C PRO A 86 28.22 -4.27 5.27
N LEU A 87 28.42 -5.35 6.04
CA LEU A 87 28.00 -6.70 5.68
C LEU A 87 26.48 -6.80 5.43
N ALA A 88 25.68 -6.12 6.25
CA ALA A 88 24.23 -6.10 6.07
C ALA A 88 23.82 -5.47 4.72
N SER A 89 24.46 -4.36 4.36
CA SER A 89 24.26 -3.71 3.06
C SER A 89 24.62 -4.65 1.90
N MET A 90 25.78 -5.27 1.97
CA MET A 90 26.26 -6.19 0.92
C MET A 90 25.32 -7.40 0.75
N LEU A 91 24.88 -8.01 1.85
CA LEU A 91 23.97 -9.15 1.82
C LEU A 91 22.60 -8.77 1.25
N THR A 92 22.04 -7.62 1.66
CA THR A 92 20.74 -7.15 1.18
C THR A 92 20.80 -6.81 -0.30
N GLN A 93 21.87 -6.16 -0.77
CA GLN A 93 22.06 -5.85 -2.19
C GLN A 93 22.22 -7.11 -3.04
N ASN A 94 22.97 -8.10 -2.58
CA ASN A 94 23.13 -9.37 -3.29
C ASN A 94 21.78 -10.11 -3.37
N MET A 95 21.01 -10.13 -2.29
CA MET A 95 19.69 -10.72 -2.25
C MET A 95 18.73 -10.01 -3.22
N TYR A 96 18.73 -8.68 -3.22
CA TYR A 96 17.96 -7.88 -4.17
C TYR A 96 18.31 -8.18 -5.63
N ALA A 97 19.61 -8.20 -5.96
CA ALA A 97 20.08 -8.49 -7.31
C ALA A 97 19.65 -9.89 -7.77
N TYR A 98 19.75 -10.88 -6.89
CA TYR A 98 19.30 -12.26 -7.18
C TYR A 98 17.79 -12.33 -7.42
N ILE A 99 17.00 -11.70 -6.57
CA ILE A 99 15.54 -11.69 -6.68
C ILE A 99 15.11 -10.94 -7.94
N LYS A 100 15.69 -9.75 -8.19
CA LYS A 100 15.41 -8.98 -9.40
C LYS A 100 15.72 -9.79 -10.66
N ALA A 101 16.87 -10.44 -10.73
CA ALA A 101 17.22 -11.30 -11.85
C ALA A 101 16.23 -12.44 -12.05
N THR A 102 15.76 -13.05 -10.96
CA THR A 102 14.76 -14.14 -11.02
C THR A 102 13.44 -13.67 -11.60
N PHE A 103 12.95 -12.50 -11.19
CA PHE A 103 11.70 -11.95 -11.73
C PHE A 103 11.84 -11.42 -13.16
N GLN A 104 12.98 -10.88 -13.53
CA GLN A 104 13.23 -10.40 -14.90
C GLN A 104 13.24 -11.50 -15.95
N VAL A 105 13.67 -12.72 -15.58
CA VAL A 105 13.77 -13.85 -16.52
C VAL A 105 12.45 -14.62 -16.63
N ARG A 106 11.54 -14.46 -15.66
CA ARG A 106 10.30 -15.24 -15.62
C ARG A 106 9.28 -14.68 -16.62
N ASP A 107 8.79 -15.58 -17.52
CA ASP A 107 7.77 -15.28 -18.52
C ASP A 107 6.88 -16.54 -18.69
N PRO A 108 5.55 -16.46 -18.41
CA PRO A 108 4.82 -15.33 -17.87
C PRO A 108 5.14 -15.04 -16.38
N LEU A 109 4.92 -13.80 -15.95
CA LEU A 109 5.12 -13.41 -14.55
C LEU A 109 4.07 -14.05 -13.63
N LEU A 110 2.83 -14.10 -14.10
CA LEU A 110 1.69 -14.72 -13.44
C LEU A 110 1.21 -15.92 -14.26
N ALA A 111 1.23 -17.12 -13.68
CA ALA A 111 0.69 -18.33 -14.30
C ALA A 111 -0.64 -18.71 -13.66
N ILE A 112 -1.64 -19.00 -14.48
CA ILE A 112 -2.96 -19.43 -14.03
C ILE A 112 -3.10 -20.93 -14.25
N THR A 113 -3.41 -21.65 -13.18
CA THR A 113 -3.73 -23.08 -13.23
C THR A 113 -5.23 -23.28 -13.06
N THR A 114 -5.80 -24.15 -13.90
CA THR A 114 -7.21 -24.53 -13.79
C THR A 114 -7.38 -25.61 -12.72
N TYR A 115 -8.47 -25.54 -11.98
CA TYR A 115 -8.81 -26.56 -10.99
C TYR A 115 -9.25 -27.88 -11.65
N ARG A 116 -9.80 -27.82 -12.87
CA ARG A 116 -10.24 -28.97 -13.67
C ARG A 116 -9.42 -29.05 -14.95
N GLU A 117 -8.44 -29.92 -14.98
CA GLU A 117 -7.54 -30.10 -16.12
C GLU A 117 -8.22 -30.74 -17.36
N GLU A 118 -9.42 -31.29 -17.20
CA GLU A 118 -10.12 -32.04 -18.26
C GLU A 118 -11.03 -31.16 -19.15
N ASP A 119 -11.37 -29.95 -18.73
CA ASP A 119 -12.23 -29.05 -19.52
C ASP A 119 -11.42 -28.14 -20.44
N SER A 120 -11.45 -28.42 -21.74
CA SER A 120 -10.75 -27.64 -22.76
C SER A 120 -11.17 -26.17 -22.80
N LYS A 121 -12.43 -25.85 -22.47
CA LYS A 121 -12.93 -24.49 -22.45
C LYS A 121 -12.40 -23.70 -21.24
N GLU A 122 -12.27 -24.36 -20.09
CA GLU A 122 -11.65 -23.75 -18.93
C GLU A 122 -10.16 -23.46 -19.16
N ILE A 123 -9.46 -24.37 -19.83
CA ILE A 123 -8.05 -24.18 -20.21
C ILE A 123 -7.88 -23.00 -21.17
N GLU A 124 -8.74 -22.86 -22.17
CA GLU A 124 -8.68 -21.71 -23.10
C GLU A 124 -8.96 -20.38 -22.37
N ARG A 125 -9.97 -20.35 -21.51
CA ARG A 125 -10.27 -19.17 -20.67
C ARG A 125 -9.12 -18.81 -19.74
N ALA A 126 -8.49 -19.81 -19.11
CA ALA A 126 -7.34 -19.61 -18.25
C ALA A 126 -6.16 -18.98 -19.02
N LYS A 127 -5.89 -19.45 -20.24
CA LYS A 127 -4.84 -18.88 -21.09
C LYS A 127 -5.12 -17.42 -21.50
N VAL A 128 -6.37 -17.08 -21.78
CA VAL A 128 -6.76 -15.71 -22.11
C VAL A 128 -6.60 -14.81 -20.88
N LEU A 129 -7.05 -15.30 -19.72
CA LEU A 129 -6.94 -14.58 -18.45
C LEU A 129 -5.48 -14.42 -18.02
N GLU A 130 -4.63 -15.44 -18.21
CA GLU A 130 -3.21 -15.38 -17.95
C GLU A 130 -2.53 -14.25 -18.76
N LYS A 131 -2.78 -14.21 -20.07
CA LYS A 131 -2.24 -13.14 -20.92
C LYS A 131 -2.73 -11.76 -20.51
N TYR A 132 -3.99 -11.63 -20.12
CA TYR A 132 -4.56 -10.37 -19.68
C TYR A 132 -3.95 -9.91 -18.35
N LEU A 133 -3.84 -10.81 -17.36
CA LEU A 133 -3.22 -10.51 -16.08
C LEU A 133 -1.72 -10.22 -16.22
N ASP A 134 -1.04 -10.93 -17.09
CA ASP A 134 0.38 -10.70 -17.35
C ASP A 134 0.61 -9.33 -17.98
N LEU A 135 -0.27 -8.93 -18.91
CA LEU A 135 -0.25 -7.58 -19.48
C LEU A 135 -0.42 -6.48 -18.42
N ILE A 136 -1.40 -6.63 -17.53
CA ILE A 136 -1.63 -5.69 -16.43
C ILE A 136 -0.45 -5.70 -15.45
N ALA A 137 0.09 -6.88 -15.16
CA ALA A 137 1.21 -7.04 -14.24
C ALA A 137 2.50 -6.37 -14.76
N GLU A 138 2.72 -6.39 -16.07
CA GLU A 138 3.92 -5.81 -16.70
C GLU A 138 3.74 -4.34 -17.07
N SER A 139 2.51 -3.88 -17.28
CA SER A 139 2.23 -2.50 -17.72
C SER A 139 2.78 -1.49 -16.71
N PRO A 140 3.60 -0.52 -17.15
CA PRO A 140 4.09 0.55 -16.28
C PRO A 140 2.99 1.47 -15.75
N PHE A 141 1.85 1.51 -16.44
CA PHE A 141 0.70 2.33 -16.07
C PHE A 141 -0.25 1.64 -15.09
N ASP A 142 -0.12 0.31 -14.97
CA ASP A 142 -0.95 -0.51 -14.08
C ASP A 142 -0.15 -0.98 -12.86
N MET A 143 0.00 -2.29 -12.70
CA MET A 143 0.67 -2.86 -11.53
C MET A 143 2.18 -2.67 -11.50
N ASN A 144 2.83 -2.69 -12.66
CA ASN A 144 4.30 -2.67 -12.80
C ASN A 144 5.02 -3.63 -11.84
N LEU A 145 4.53 -4.88 -11.76
CA LEU A 145 5.00 -5.85 -10.77
C LEU A 145 6.48 -6.20 -10.94
N ARG A 146 6.95 -6.23 -12.18
CA ARG A 146 8.35 -6.59 -12.50
C ARG A 146 9.36 -5.63 -11.88
N GLU A 147 8.98 -4.38 -11.72
CA GLU A 147 9.79 -3.36 -11.07
C GLU A 147 9.51 -3.25 -9.57
N LYS A 148 8.24 -3.24 -9.18
CA LYS A 148 7.82 -3.02 -7.78
C LYS A 148 8.10 -4.23 -6.88
N LEU A 149 7.95 -5.46 -7.38
CA LEU A 149 8.08 -6.66 -6.57
C LEU A 149 9.51 -6.86 -5.98
N PRO A 150 10.59 -6.67 -6.77
CA PRO A 150 11.94 -6.69 -6.21
C PRO A 150 12.17 -5.65 -5.13
N GLU A 151 11.59 -4.44 -5.25
CA GLU A 151 11.70 -3.37 -4.25
C GLU A 151 10.99 -3.75 -2.96
N ILE A 152 9.77 -4.28 -3.05
CA ILE A 152 9.00 -4.78 -1.90
C ILE A 152 9.79 -5.87 -1.16
N VAL A 153 10.36 -6.81 -1.90
CA VAL A 153 11.16 -7.88 -1.30
C VAL A 153 12.45 -7.34 -0.70
N TYR A 154 13.06 -6.32 -1.30
CA TYR A 154 14.24 -5.66 -0.75
C TYR A 154 13.95 -4.99 0.60
N GLU A 155 12.87 -4.21 0.71
CA GLU A 155 12.44 -3.62 1.98
C GLU A 155 12.05 -4.71 2.98
N GLY A 156 11.21 -5.68 2.58
CA GLY A 156 10.78 -6.77 3.43
C GLY A 156 11.92 -7.64 3.94
N SER A 157 12.96 -7.89 3.14
CA SER A 157 14.12 -8.68 3.57
C SER A 157 14.96 -8.00 4.65
N SER A 158 15.00 -6.68 4.65
CA SER A 158 15.76 -5.90 5.62
C SER A 158 14.96 -5.56 6.88
N MET A 159 13.65 -5.38 6.76
CA MET A 159 12.77 -4.99 7.87
C MET A 159 11.98 -6.17 8.45
N GLY A 160 11.99 -7.33 7.79
CA GLY A 160 11.24 -8.53 8.18
C GLY A 160 9.78 -8.51 7.77
N THR A 161 9.25 -7.38 7.34
CA THR A 161 7.86 -7.19 6.90
C THR A 161 7.79 -6.03 5.94
N GLU A 162 6.91 -6.14 4.96
CA GLU A 162 6.54 -5.05 4.05
C GLU A 162 5.04 -5.11 3.76
N PHE A 163 4.44 -3.96 3.49
CA PHE A 163 3.02 -3.84 3.20
C PHE A 163 2.79 -3.24 1.82
N VAL A 164 1.81 -3.78 1.13
CA VAL A 164 1.38 -3.29 -0.17
C VAL A 164 -0.11 -3.00 -0.12
N LYS A 165 -0.48 -1.81 -0.52
CA LYS A 165 -1.87 -1.45 -0.78
C LYS A 165 -2.16 -1.71 -2.26
N VAL A 166 -3.30 -2.33 -2.54
CA VAL A 166 -3.76 -2.59 -3.90
C VAL A 166 -5.10 -1.87 -4.11
N PRO A 167 -5.09 -0.55 -4.32
CA PRO A 167 -6.30 0.18 -4.66
C PRO A 167 -6.68 -0.07 -6.11
N TRP A 168 -7.96 0.10 -6.42
CA TRP A 168 -8.41 0.30 -7.79
C TRP A 168 -8.32 1.79 -8.11
N THR A 169 -7.57 2.16 -9.13
CA THR A 169 -7.37 3.55 -9.53
C THR A 169 -7.95 3.75 -10.92
N SER A 170 -8.72 4.81 -11.09
CA SER A 170 -9.35 5.15 -12.36
C SER A 170 -9.05 6.61 -12.70
N ASP A 171 -8.13 6.82 -13.63
CA ASP A 171 -7.75 8.15 -14.12
C ASP A 171 -8.49 8.44 -15.44
N ARG A 172 -9.40 9.40 -15.39
CA ARG A 172 -10.23 9.80 -16.53
C ARG A 172 -9.83 11.18 -17.03
N TRP A 173 -9.50 11.23 -18.31
CA TRP A 173 -9.30 12.49 -19.01
C TRP A 173 -10.57 12.87 -19.78
N VAL A 174 -10.98 14.13 -19.62
CA VAL A 174 -12.14 14.69 -20.33
C VAL A 174 -11.61 15.76 -21.27
N PHE A 175 -11.82 15.54 -22.57
CA PHE A 175 -11.48 16.50 -23.61
C PHE A 175 -12.76 17.12 -24.14
N LYS A 176 -12.75 18.44 -24.35
CA LYS A 176 -13.78 19.12 -25.11
C LYS A 176 -13.32 19.18 -26.55
N THR A 177 -14.02 18.50 -27.44
CA THR A 177 -13.79 18.56 -28.88
C THR A 177 -15.01 19.12 -29.57
N THR A 178 -14.79 19.71 -30.74
CA THR A 178 -15.88 20.20 -31.57
C THR A 178 -16.16 19.13 -32.62
N ASP A 179 -17.41 18.69 -32.74
CA ASP A 179 -17.83 17.77 -33.80
C ASP A 179 -17.91 18.49 -35.19
N ASP A 180 -18.14 17.72 -36.22
CA ASP A 180 -18.21 18.24 -37.61
C ASP A 180 -19.35 19.27 -37.82
N ASP A 181 -20.33 19.30 -36.92
CA ASP A 181 -21.44 20.22 -36.91
C ASP A 181 -21.19 21.50 -36.07
N GLY A 182 -20.02 21.62 -35.48
CA GLY A 182 -19.60 22.78 -34.67
C GLY A 182 -20.10 22.75 -33.22
N ASN A 183 -20.68 21.63 -32.74
CA ASN A 183 -21.10 21.49 -31.35
C ASN A 183 -19.93 21.01 -30.46
N MET A 184 -19.84 21.53 -29.25
CA MET A 184 -18.89 21.04 -28.28
C MET A 184 -19.36 19.71 -27.68
N THR A 185 -18.61 18.66 -27.93
CA THR A 185 -18.82 17.35 -27.33
C THR A 185 -17.69 17.03 -26.33
N GLU A 186 -18.05 16.42 -25.20
CA GLU A 186 -17.09 15.91 -24.24
C GLU A 186 -16.76 14.46 -24.58
N VAL A 187 -15.48 14.22 -24.89
CA VAL A 187 -14.95 12.88 -25.10
C VAL A 187 -14.11 12.52 -23.89
N SER A 188 -14.43 11.44 -23.23
CA SER A 188 -13.65 10.93 -22.11
C SER A 188 -12.82 9.73 -22.53
N SER A 189 -11.57 9.72 -22.11
CA SER A 189 -10.67 8.57 -22.25
C SER A 189 -10.08 8.21 -20.88
N TYR A 190 -10.01 6.93 -20.58
CA TYR A 190 -9.31 6.46 -19.40
C TYR A 190 -7.83 6.35 -19.73
N LEU A 191 -7.00 6.96 -18.91
CA LEU A 191 -5.55 6.80 -18.95
C LEU A 191 -5.15 5.50 -18.24
N HIS A 192 -5.80 5.26 -17.11
CA HIS A 192 -5.65 4.06 -16.29
C HIS A 192 -7.01 3.71 -15.69
N ASP A 193 -7.37 2.44 -15.68
CA ASP A 193 -8.55 1.92 -14.98
C ASP A 193 -8.26 0.48 -14.53
N GLY A 194 -7.66 0.36 -13.36
CA GLY A 194 -7.17 -0.94 -12.90
C GLY A 194 -6.58 -0.92 -11.51
N PRO A 195 -6.09 -2.08 -11.05
CA PRO A 195 -5.43 -2.20 -9.76
C PRO A 195 -4.02 -1.61 -9.83
N GLU A 196 -3.67 -0.83 -8.81
CA GLU A 196 -2.34 -0.27 -8.64
C GLU A 196 -1.64 -0.91 -7.43
N TRP A 197 -0.35 -1.21 -7.55
CA TRP A 197 0.46 -1.69 -6.42
C TRP A 197 1.23 -0.54 -5.80
N VAL A 198 0.86 -0.18 -4.57
CA VAL A 198 1.47 0.91 -3.82
C VAL A 198 2.19 0.34 -2.59
N PRO A 199 3.52 0.22 -2.60
CA PRO A 199 4.28 -0.12 -1.39
C PRO A 199 4.05 0.94 -0.32
N ILE A 200 3.84 0.52 0.91
CA ILE A 200 3.60 1.41 2.04
C ILE A 200 4.77 1.29 3.02
N SER A 201 5.39 2.42 3.33
CA SER A 201 6.43 2.45 4.35
C SER A 201 5.90 1.94 5.69
N LEU A 202 6.69 1.13 6.38
CA LEU A 202 6.37 0.67 7.73
C LEU A 202 6.17 1.83 8.73
N ASP A 203 6.75 3.00 8.45
CA ASP A 203 6.59 4.17 9.30
C ASP A 203 5.24 4.87 9.10
N ASP A 204 4.53 4.58 8.01
CA ASP A 204 3.30 5.26 7.61
C ASP A 204 2.04 4.39 7.73
N LEU A 205 2.20 3.11 8.08
CA LEU A 205 1.09 2.21 8.33
C LEU A 205 0.85 2.04 9.84
N PHE A 206 -0.39 2.24 10.28
CA PHE A 206 -0.81 2.13 11.67
C PHE A 206 -1.90 1.07 11.81
N TYR A 207 -1.71 0.19 12.76
CA TYR A 207 -2.65 -0.87 13.14
C TYR A 207 -2.34 -1.33 14.56
N ARG A 208 -3.33 -1.93 15.24
CA ARG A 208 -3.13 -2.42 16.61
C ARG A 208 -2.18 -3.62 16.66
N GLU A 209 -1.37 -3.69 17.69
CA GLU A 209 -0.31 -4.72 17.84
C GLU A 209 -0.80 -6.16 17.86
N ASN A 210 -2.01 -6.39 18.34
CA ASN A 210 -2.62 -7.72 18.45
C ASN A 210 -3.24 -8.24 17.15
N VAL A 211 -3.16 -7.49 16.05
CA VAL A 211 -3.71 -7.89 14.75
C VAL A 211 -2.72 -8.80 14.03
N THR A 212 -3.14 -10.03 13.78
CA THR A 212 -2.36 -11.01 13.01
C THR A 212 -2.70 -11.00 11.53
N ASP A 213 -3.92 -10.53 11.18
CA ASP A 213 -4.41 -10.43 9.80
C ASP A 213 -4.99 -9.05 9.58
N LEU A 214 -4.31 -8.23 8.78
CA LEU A 214 -4.72 -6.86 8.49
C LEU A 214 -6.08 -6.75 7.79
N GLN A 215 -6.47 -7.79 7.02
CA GLN A 215 -7.78 -7.81 6.35
C GLN A 215 -8.95 -7.97 7.34
N ARG A 216 -8.65 -8.45 8.54
CA ARG A 216 -9.62 -8.62 9.64
C ARG A 216 -9.44 -7.60 10.76
N ALA A 217 -8.55 -6.64 10.56
CA ALA A 217 -8.37 -5.55 11.51
C ALA A 217 -9.62 -4.68 11.56
N ALA A 218 -10.00 -4.22 12.74
CA ALA A 218 -11.12 -3.29 12.91
C ALA A 218 -10.86 -1.98 12.14
N TRP A 219 -9.60 -1.56 12.09
CA TRP A 219 -9.15 -0.42 11.30
C TRP A 219 -7.66 -0.56 10.97
N VAL A 220 -7.28 0.01 9.85
CA VAL A 220 -5.90 0.20 9.41
C VAL A 220 -5.79 1.62 8.86
N SER A 221 -4.82 2.38 9.31
CA SER A 221 -4.60 3.75 8.85
C SER A 221 -3.28 3.86 8.09
N HIS A 222 -3.32 4.53 6.95
CA HIS A 222 -2.15 4.87 6.15
C HIS A 222 -1.96 6.37 6.15
N ARG A 223 -0.84 6.84 6.69
CA ARG A 223 -0.47 8.25 6.69
C ARG A 223 0.09 8.63 5.33
N VAL A 224 -0.51 9.62 4.71
CA VAL A 224 -0.07 10.18 3.44
C VAL A 224 0.21 11.67 3.61
N THR A 225 1.36 12.13 3.12
CA THR A 225 1.69 13.55 3.09
C THR A 225 1.16 14.11 1.77
N LEU A 226 0.23 15.04 1.85
CA LEU A 226 -0.38 15.70 0.70
C LEU A 226 0.02 17.17 0.69
N SER A 227 0.21 17.73 -0.49
CA SER A 227 0.26 19.18 -0.67
C SER A 227 -1.15 19.79 -0.56
N GLU A 228 -1.22 21.09 -0.26
CA GLU A 228 -2.50 21.80 -0.17
C GLU A 228 -3.38 21.67 -1.44
N PRO A 229 -2.82 21.82 -2.66
CA PRO A 229 -3.60 21.58 -3.88
C PRO A 229 -4.14 20.15 -4.02
N GLU A 230 -3.37 19.13 -3.63
CA GLU A 230 -3.82 17.73 -3.67
C GLU A 230 -4.93 17.45 -2.67
N LEU A 231 -4.85 18.07 -1.49
CA LEU A 231 -5.90 17.97 -0.47
C LEU A 231 -7.20 18.61 -0.99
N HIS A 232 -7.08 19.76 -1.64
CA HIS A 232 -8.24 20.47 -2.19
C HIS A 232 -8.91 19.68 -3.32
N ASN A 233 -8.13 19.06 -4.20
CA ASN A 233 -8.65 18.22 -5.28
C ASN A 233 -9.37 16.97 -4.78
N ARG A 234 -8.94 16.40 -3.64
CA ARG A 234 -9.60 15.23 -3.03
C ARG A 234 -10.92 15.57 -2.31
N ASN A 235 -11.15 16.83 -1.98
CA ASN A 235 -12.40 17.27 -1.34
C ASN A 235 -13.49 17.67 -2.35
N ILE A 236 -13.24 17.55 -3.65
CA ILE A 236 -14.17 17.94 -4.71
C ILE A 236 -14.89 16.71 -5.31
N ASP A 237 -14.44 15.51 -5.00
CA ASP A 237 -15.10 14.24 -5.36
C ASP A 237 -15.98 13.76 -4.20
#